data_6388b268b671273026bf926b32f6ec39
#
_entry.id   6388b268b671273026bf926b32f6ec39
#
_cell.length_a   1.000
_cell.length_b   1.000
_cell.length_c   1.000
_cell.angle_alpha   90.00
_cell.angle_beta   90.00
_cell.angle_gamma   90.00
#
_symmetry.space_group_name_H-M   'P 1'
#
loop_
_entity.id
_entity.type
_entity.pdbx_description
1 polymer ?
#
loop_
_entity_poly.entity_id
_entity_poly.type
_entity_poly.pdbx_seq_one_letter_code
_entity_poly.pdbx_strand_id
1 'polypeptide(L)'
;MKKVLLLLLATLAIGGAAAMTVEEAKAFMTASRTRFLSAKSYQIEYTTTAMGIPTESRCRIRRDAKKGVSVLNESQTKPFGLPMPKMTQLVMDGNVYLLSALAPNKALHLKYVDPSDLSDVFCNFFTENGTVEPVSDTKDKCVIKFTPSAAELLNMQTHAKANGGLISTAVLPASFKYTFLKPSKDISEIVGYNAKGEEALKVVVSKLELNAKVDDAYFALPKNCKVVDLKSAAEAAKILGAGLLPKK
;
A
#
# COMPACT_ATOMS: atom_id res chain seq x y z
N MET A 1 1.66 -23.32 71.44
CA MET A 1 1.03 -23.63 70.12
C MET A 1 1.33 -22.55 69.14
N LYS A 2 2.37 -22.78 68.29
CA LYS A 2 2.78 -21.83 67.28
C LYS A 2 2.12 -22.23 65.96
N LYS A 3 1.19 -21.41 65.46
CA LYS A 3 0.60 -21.58 64.14
C LYS A 3 1.60 -21.07 63.09
N VAL A 4 2.18 -22.02 62.38
CA VAL A 4 2.98 -21.73 61.19
C VAL A 4 2.03 -21.40 60.07
N LEU A 5 1.99 -20.13 59.67
CA LEU A 5 1.26 -19.65 58.49
C LEU A 5 2.12 -19.92 57.27
N LEU A 6 1.80 -21.00 56.53
CA LEU A 6 2.40 -21.30 55.24
C LEU A 6 1.83 -20.32 54.22
N LEU A 7 2.58 -19.25 53.91
CA LEU A 7 2.29 -18.41 52.74
C LEU A 7 2.70 -19.18 51.50
N LEU A 8 1.73 -19.81 50.81
CA LEU A 8 1.88 -20.27 49.45
C LEU A 8 2.00 -19.02 48.57
N LEU A 9 3.20 -18.65 48.24
CA LEU A 9 3.48 -17.81 47.07
C LEU A 9 3.14 -18.62 45.82
N ALA A 10 1.88 -18.54 45.39
CA ALA A 10 1.52 -18.91 44.01
C ALA A 10 2.15 -17.85 43.09
N THR A 11 3.36 -18.12 42.65
CA THR A 11 3.90 -17.45 41.49
C THR A 11 3.01 -17.84 40.30
N LEU A 12 2.00 -17.01 40.04
CA LEU A 12 1.36 -16.96 38.75
C LEU A 12 2.44 -16.65 37.74
N ALA A 13 3.01 -17.70 37.15
CA ALA A 13 3.70 -17.59 35.90
C ALA A 13 2.66 -17.15 34.86
N ILE A 14 2.41 -15.84 34.82
CA ILE A 14 1.80 -15.23 33.68
C ILE A 14 2.83 -15.52 32.57
N GLY A 15 2.54 -16.53 31.77
CA GLY A 15 3.25 -16.83 30.54
C GLY A 15 3.06 -15.66 29.58
N GLY A 16 3.70 -14.54 29.88
CA GLY A 16 3.89 -13.47 28.94
C GLY A 16 4.73 -14.04 27.84
N ALA A 17 4.19 -14.20 26.64
CA ALA A 17 4.99 -14.43 25.46
C ALA A 17 6.11 -13.38 25.51
N ALA A 18 7.37 -13.82 25.44
CA ALA A 18 8.50 -12.90 25.46
C ALA A 18 8.26 -11.83 24.38
N ALA A 19 8.35 -10.57 24.77
CA ALA A 19 8.17 -9.49 23.81
C ALA A 19 9.17 -9.67 22.68
N MET A 20 8.68 -9.53 21.42
CA MET A 20 9.51 -9.61 20.21
C MET A 20 10.71 -8.66 20.33
N THR A 21 11.89 -9.13 20.03
CA THR A 21 13.11 -8.28 19.96
C THR A 21 13.13 -7.44 18.69
N VAL A 22 14.00 -6.45 18.62
CA VAL A 22 14.19 -5.61 17.42
C VAL A 22 14.68 -6.44 16.24
N GLU A 23 15.58 -7.39 16.49
CA GLU A 23 16.11 -8.31 15.47
C GLU A 23 15.03 -9.22 14.92
N GLU A 24 14.17 -9.76 15.77
CA GLU A 24 13.01 -10.56 15.35
C GLU A 24 12.02 -9.73 14.54
N ALA A 25 11.76 -8.49 14.94
CA ALA A 25 10.89 -7.58 14.20
C ALA A 25 11.44 -7.26 12.81
N LYS A 26 12.74 -6.98 12.69
CA LYS A 26 13.42 -6.79 11.40
C LYS A 26 13.32 -8.04 10.52
N ALA A 27 13.65 -9.20 11.07
CA ALA A 27 13.57 -10.47 10.36
C ALA A 27 12.14 -10.76 9.90
N PHE A 28 11.13 -10.43 10.71
CA PHE A 28 9.73 -10.61 10.37
C PHE A 28 9.30 -9.69 9.21
N MET A 29 9.65 -8.42 9.26
CA MET A 29 9.39 -7.46 8.17
C MET A 29 10.07 -7.90 6.87
N THR A 30 11.34 -8.28 6.93
CA THR A 30 12.11 -8.78 5.77
C THR A 30 11.45 -10.03 5.18
N ALA A 31 11.03 -10.97 6.02
CA ALA A 31 10.35 -12.19 5.56
C ALA A 31 9.00 -11.87 4.90
N SER A 32 8.22 -10.95 5.45
CA SER A 32 6.97 -10.48 4.84
C SER A 32 7.22 -9.85 3.47
N ARG A 33 8.17 -8.92 3.38
CA ARG A 33 8.57 -8.29 2.11
C ARG A 33 9.02 -9.32 1.06
N THR A 34 9.88 -10.25 1.45
CA THR A 34 10.39 -11.30 0.55
C THR A 34 9.26 -12.13 -0.03
N ARG A 35 8.23 -12.45 0.78
CA ARG A 35 7.05 -13.18 0.28
C ARG A 35 6.32 -12.41 -0.82
N PHE A 36 6.14 -11.10 -0.66
CA PHE A 36 5.52 -10.26 -1.68
C PHE A 36 6.38 -10.20 -2.95
N LEU A 37 7.69 -9.96 -2.80
CA LEU A 37 8.61 -9.82 -3.93
C LEU A 37 8.79 -11.13 -4.71
N SER A 38 8.78 -12.27 -4.02
CA SER A 38 8.94 -13.60 -4.64
C SER A 38 7.65 -14.14 -5.27
N ALA A 39 6.49 -13.57 -4.95
CA ALA A 39 5.23 -14.01 -5.53
C ALA A 39 5.20 -13.69 -7.04
N LYS A 40 4.89 -14.69 -7.87
CA LYS A 40 4.73 -14.51 -9.33
C LYS A 40 3.52 -13.65 -9.67
N SER A 41 2.54 -13.65 -8.80
CA SER A 41 1.32 -12.85 -8.92
C SER A 41 0.73 -12.61 -7.55
N TYR A 42 -0.09 -11.58 -7.39
CA TYR A 42 -0.95 -11.44 -6.23
C TYR A 42 -2.19 -10.62 -6.55
N GLN A 43 -3.22 -10.84 -5.76
CA GLN A 43 -4.41 -10.00 -5.72
C GLN A 43 -4.57 -9.47 -4.31
N ILE A 44 -4.83 -8.16 -4.19
CA ILE A 44 -5.04 -7.50 -2.91
C ILE A 44 -6.23 -6.56 -3.00
N GLU A 45 -7.08 -6.56 -1.97
CA GLU A 45 -8.16 -5.61 -1.77
C GLU A 45 -7.87 -4.84 -0.48
N TYR A 46 -7.95 -3.53 -0.55
CA TYR A 46 -7.62 -2.66 0.57
C TYR A 46 -8.37 -1.34 0.53
N THR A 47 -8.53 -0.74 1.68
CA THR A 47 -9.04 0.62 1.81
C THR A 47 -7.92 1.52 2.32
N THR A 48 -7.65 2.59 1.60
CA THR A 48 -6.74 3.66 2.05
C THR A 48 -7.58 4.82 2.54
N THR A 49 -7.33 5.30 3.74
CA THR A 49 -7.90 6.54 4.26
C THR A 49 -6.78 7.57 4.40
N ALA A 50 -6.91 8.67 3.69
CA ALA A 50 -5.98 9.80 3.77
C ALA A 50 -6.78 11.07 4.00
N MET A 51 -6.41 11.88 5.00
CA MET A 51 -7.14 13.09 5.38
C MET A 51 -8.65 12.84 5.62
N GLY A 52 -9.00 11.66 6.18
CA GLY A 52 -10.38 11.27 6.44
C GLY A 52 -11.17 10.80 5.20
N ILE A 53 -10.57 10.78 4.01
CA ILE A 53 -11.23 10.38 2.76
C ILE A 53 -10.87 8.93 2.43
N PRO A 54 -11.83 7.99 2.44
CA PRO A 54 -11.58 6.61 2.09
C PRO A 54 -11.53 6.39 0.58
N THR A 55 -10.59 5.56 0.15
CA THR A 55 -10.45 5.05 -1.21
C THR A 55 -10.37 3.54 -1.16
N GLU A 56 -11.36 2.86 -1.72
CA GLU A 56 -11.36 1.41 -1.89
C GLU A 56 -10.57 1.05 -3.13
N SER A 57 -9.70 0.05 -3.02
CA SER A 57 -8.82 -0.36 -4.10
C SER A 57 -8.77 -1.88 -4.22
N ARG A 58 -8.68 -2.35 -5.46
CA ARG A 58 -8.37 -3.74 -5.81
C ARG A 58 -7.20 -3.73 -6.77
N CYS A 59 -6.11 -4.34 -6.35
CA CYS A 59 -4.91 -4.42 -7.16
C CYS A 59 -4.61 -5.87 -7.53
N ARG A 60 -4.26 -6.11 -8.81
CA ARG A 60 -3.79 -7.38 -9.34
C ARG A 60 -2.42 -7.14 -9.95
N ILE A 61 -1.48 -7.97 -9.57
CA ILE A 61 -0.10 -7.89 -10.08
C ILE A 61 0.31 -9.24 -10.63
N ARG A 62 1.02 -9.21 -11.74
CA ARG A 62 1.70 -10.36 -12.30
C ARG A 62 3.12 -9.97 -12.68
N ARG A 63 4.06 -10.82 -12.32
CA ARG A 63 5.48 -10.71 -12.67
C ARG A 63 5.84 -11.79 -13.67
N ASP A 64 6.22 -11.39 -14.86
CA ASP A 64 6.65 -12.28 -15.92
C ASP A 64 8.12 -12.00 -16.24
N ALA A 65 8.94 -13.04 -16.33
CA ALA A 65 10.38 -12.91 -16.58
C ALA A 65 10.72 -12.26 -17.93
N LYS A 66 9.80 -12.34 -18.91
CA LYS A 66 10.01 -11.79 -20.28
C LYS A 66 9.28 -10.47 -20.50
N LYS A 67 8.06 -10.34 -19.94
CA LYS A 67 7.18 -9.18 -20.15
C LYS A 67 7.28 -8.13 -19.02
N GLY A 68 8.03 -8.44 -17.95
CA GLY A 68 8.13 -7.56 -16.79
C GLY A 68 6.90 -7.63 -15.89
N VAL A 69 6.63 -6.54 -15.19
CA VAL A 69 5.52 -6.45 -14.25
C VAL A 69 4.30 -5.86 -14.93
N SER A 70 3.16 -6.53 -14.76
CA SER A 70 1.84 -6.02 -15.14
C SER A 70 1.03 -5.72 -13.88
N VAL A 71 0.39 -4.56 -13.84
CA VAL A 71 -0.43 -4.11 -12.70
C VAL A 71 -1.79 -3.66 -13.22
N LEU A 72 -2.85 -4.09 -12.56
CA LEU A 72 -4.18 -3.51 -12.68
C LEU A 72 -4.61 -3.06 -11.29
N ASN A 73 -4.75 -1.75 -11.11
CA ASN A 73 -5.24 -1.16 -9.88
C ASN A 73 -6.55 -0.40 -10.16
N GLU A 74 -7.65 -0.93 -9.66
CA GLU A 74 -8.97 -0.31 -9.70
C GLU A 74 -9.22 0.40 -8.37
N SER A 75 -9.55 1.67 -8.39
CA SER A 75 -9.79 2.46 -7.17
C SER A 75 -11.06 3.29 -7.28
N GLN A 76 -11.71 3.51 -6.14
CA GLN A 76 -12.87 4.38 -6.01
C GLN A 76 -12.79 5.16 -4.70
N THR A 77 -12.66 6.47 -4.82
CA THR A 77 -12.65 7.40 -3.70
C THR A 77 -14.09 7.77 -3.32
N LYS A 78 -14.36 7.88 -2.02
CA LYS A 78 -15.69 8.18 -1.47
C LYS A 78 -15.66 9.39 -0.53
N PRO A 79 -15.39 10.62 -1.04
CA PRO A 79 -15.43 11.81 -0.20
C PRO A 79 -16.85 12.01 0.36
N PHE A 80 -16.95 12.23 1.66
CA PHE A 80 -18.22 12.38 2.37
C PHE A 80 -19.22 11.23 2.13
N GLY A 81 -18.71 10.00 1.87
CA GLY A 81 -19.54 8.83 1.57
C GLY A 81 -20.08 8.76 0.13
N LEU A 82 -19.83 9.76 -0.70
CA LEU A 82 -20.30 9.79 -2.10
C LEU A 82 -19.23 9.18 -3.02
N PRO A 83 -19.57 8.14 -3.81
CA PRO A 83 -18.61 7.49 -4.69
C PRO A 83 -18.23 8.40 -5.86
N MET A 84 -16.96 8.69 -6.01
CA MET A 84 -16.40 9.28 -7.22
C MET A 84 -16.33 8.24 -8.35
N PRO A 85 -16.22 8.67 -9.61
CA PRO A 85 -16.01 7.76 -10.72
C PRO A 85 -14.79 6.87 -10.50
N LYS A 86 -14.94 5.58 -10.83
CA LYS A 86 -13.82 4.62 -10.76
C LYS A 86 -12.66 5.07 -11.61
N MET A 87 -11.47 4.89 -11.06
CA MET A 87 -10.19 5.06 -11.74
C MET A 87 -9.55 3.69 -11.87
N THR A 88 -9.03 3.39 -13.05
CA THR A 88 -8.28 2.16 -13.30
C THR A 88 -6.90 2.53 -13.81
N GLN A 89 -5.88 2.13 -13.08
CA GLN A 89 -4.49 2.27 -13.48
C GLN A 89 -4.01 0.91 -13.99
N LEU A 90 -3.49 0.91 -15.21
CA LEU A 90 -2.99 -0.29 -15.88
C LEU A 90 -1.52 -0.09 -16.23
N VAL A 91 -0.66 -1.00 -15.76
CA VAL A 91 0.73 -1.11 -16.19
C VAL A 91 0.85 -2.36 -17.05
N MET A 92 1.28 -2.21 -18.29
CA MET A 92 1.49 -3.30 -19.23
C MET A 92 2.58 -2.95 -20.23
N ASP A 93 3.44 -3.92 -20.55
CA ASP A 93 4.51 -3.79 -21.54
C ASP A 93 5.38 -2.52 -21.33
N GLY A 94 5.68 -2.20 -20.06
CA GLY A 94 6.48 -1.03 -19.70
C GLY A 94 5.78 0.32 -19.89
N ASN A 95 4.45 0.34 -20.02
CA ASN A 95 3.66 1.56 -20.18
C ASN A 95 2.62 1.68 -19.06
N VAL A 96 2.28 2.92 -18.70
CA VAL A 96 1.28 3.25 -17.69
C VAL A 96 0.09 3.92 -18.34
N TYR A 97 -1.08 3.35 -18.12
CA TYR A 97 -2.35 3.88 -18.62
C TYR A 97 -3.30 4.18 -17.47
N LEU A 98 -4.07 5.27 -17.61
CA LEU A 98 -5.16 5.62 -16.71
C LEU A 98 -6.48 5.60 -17.49
N LEU A 99 -7.45 4.85 -16.97
CA LEU A 99 -8.80 4.74 -17.50
C LEU A 99 -9.78 5.30 -16.48
N SER A 100 -10.75 6.08 -16.93
CA SER A 100 -11.79 6.64 -16.06
C SER A 100 -13.06 6.90 -16.83
N ALA A 101 -14.22 6.79 -16.14
CA ALA A 101 -15.49 7.23 -16.66
C ALA A 101 -15.54 8.74 -16.97
N LEU A 102 -14.63 9.54 -16.39
CA LEU A 102 -14.46 10.97 -16.69
C LEU A 102 -13.88 11.22 -18.09
N ALA A 103 -13.20 10.23 -18.65
CA ALA A 103 -12.63 10.28 -19.99
C ALA A 103 -13.05 9.00 -20.77
N PRO A 104 -14.35 8.84 -21.08
CA PRO A 104 -14.86 7.61 -21.69
C PRO A 104 -14.19 7.32 -23.01
N ASN A 105 -13.94 6.04 -23.27
CA ASN A 105 -13.29 5.56 -24.50
C ASN A 105 -11.87 6.11 -24.73
N LYS A 106 -11.20 6.59 -23.67
CA LYS A 106 -9.80 7.03 -23.72
C LYS A 106 -8.98 6.24 -22.71
N ALA A 107 -7.78 5.83 -23.14
CA ALA A 107 -6.72 5.37 -22.26
C ALA A 107 -5.66 6.49 -22.23
N LEU A 108 -5.51 7.12 -21.08
CA LEU A 108 -4.54 8.19 -20.90
C LEU A 108 -3.17 7.54 -20.64
N HIS A 109 -2.27 7.59 -21.60
CA HIS A 109 -0.93 7.03 -21.48
C HIS A 109 -0.01 8.04 -20.78
N LEU A 110 0.41 7.70 -19.57
CA LEU A 110 1.17 8.58 -18.67
C LEU A 110 2.68 8.43 -18.95
N LYS A 111 3.20 9.08 -19.99
CA LYS A 111 4.62 9.00 -20.39
C LYS A 111 5.61 9.57 -19.35
N TYR A 112 5.12 10.30 -18.35
CA TYR A 112 5.90 10.91 -17.29
C TYR A 112 5.99 10.06 -16.03
N VAL A 113 5.33 8.90 -15.99
CA VAL A 113 5.33 7.97 -14.85
C VAL A 113 6.19 6.76 -15.19
N ASP A 114 7.15 6.46 -14.32
CA ASP A 114 7.93 5.24 -14.44
C ASP A 114 7.09 4.03 -14.00
N PRO A 115 6.93 3.00 -14.86
CA PRO A 115 6.20 1.80 -14.48
C PRO A 115 6.74 1.09 -13.24
N SER A 116 8.05 1.22 -12.96
CA SER A 116 8.68 0.60 -11.78
C SER A 116 8.17 1.20 -10.47
N ASP A 117 7.79 2.48 -10.46
CA ASP A 117 7.23 3.14 -9.29
C ASP A 117 5.85 2.60 -8.89
N LEU A 118 5.17 1.91 -9.80
CA LEU A 118 3.82 1.38 -9.62
C LEU A 118 3.80 -0.13 -9.44
N SER A 119 4.92 -0.79 -9.73
CA SER A 119 5.01 -2.25 -9.73
C SER A 119 4.98 -2.88 -8.34
N ASP A 120 5.30 -2.11 -7.31
CA ASP A 120 5.50 -2.59 -5.95
C ASP A 120 4.95 -1.63 -4.88
N VAL A 121 3.76 -1.07 -5.13
CA VAL A 121 3.12 -0.07 -4.25
C VAL A 121 3.13 -0.48 -2.77
N PHE A 122 2.97 -1.78 -2.47
CA PHE A 122 3.06 -2.29 -1.10
C PHE A 122 4.49 -2.50 -0.62
N CYS A 123 5.41 -2.87 -1.51
CA CYS A 123 6.81 -3.10 -1.15
C CYS A 123 7.57 -1.79 -0.91
N ASN A 124 7.14 -0.69 -1.53
CA ASN A 124 7.73 0.63 -1.34
C ASN A 124 7.51 1.19 0.08
N PHE A 125 6.55 0.65 0.83
CA PHE A 125 6.40 0.96 2.25
C PHE A 125 7.36 0.18 3.16
N PHE A 126 8.07 -0.83 2.65
CA PHE A 126 9.02 -1.65 3.40
C PHE A 126 10.43 -1.29 3.00
N THR A 127 10.97 -0.22 3.53
CA THR A 127 12.38 0.09 3.31
C THR A 127 13.24 -0.53 4.42
N GLU A 128 14.50 -0.81 4.11
CA GLU A 128 15.45 -1.35 5.10
C GLU A 128 16.17 -0.23 5.85
N ASN A 129 16.04 1.02 5.37
CA ASN A 129 16.79 2.16 5.86
C ASN A 129 15.97 2.95 6.89
N GLY A 130 15.98 2.48 8.12
CA GLY A 130 15.26 3.13 9.21
C GLY A 130 15.37 2.39 10.54
N THR A 131 14.65 2.90 11.53
CA THR A 131 14.55 2.31 12.86
C THR A 131 13.32 1.44 12.97
N VAL A 132 13.46 0.23 13.51
CA VAL A 132 12.39 -0.72 13.76
C VAL A 132 12.18 -0.86 15.26
N GLU A 133 10.93 -0.72 15.71
CA GLU A 133 10.54 -0.87 17.11
C GLU A 133 9.36 -1.87 17.20
N PRO A 134 9.48 -2.99 17.91
CA PRO A 134 8.33 -3.84 18.21
C PRO A 134 7.39 -3.10 19.17
N VAL A 135 6.10 -3.04 18.83
CA VAL A 135 5.07 -2.34 19.62
C VAL A 135 4.23 -3.32 20.42
N SER A 136 3.80 -4.40 19.79
CA SER A 136 3.06 -5.49 20.46
C SER A 136 3.29 -6.81 19.73
N ASP A 137 3.25 -7.88 20.51
CA ASP A 137 3.40 -9.25 20.01
C ASP A 137 2.39 -10.16 20.72
N THR A 138 1.45 -10.69 19.94
CA THR A 138 0.43 -11.63 20.41
C THR A 138 0.56 -12.96 19.65
N LYS A 139 -0.28 -13.93 19.99
CA LYS A 139 -0.31 -15.22 19.29
C LYS A 139 -0.60 -15.06 17.79
N ASP A 140 -1.52 -14.15 17.42
CA ASP A 140 -2.08 -14.05 16.07
C ASP A 140 -1.54 -12.86 15.28
N LYS A 141 -1.05 -11.83 15.96
CA LYS A 141 -0.62 -10.56 15.34
C LYS A 141 0.65 -10.03 15.98
N CYS A 142 1.45 -9.37 15.20
CA CYS A 142 2.49 -8.48 15.71
C CYS A 142 2.33 -7.08 15.11
N VAL A 143 2.68 -6.07 15.91
CA VAL A 143 2.68 -4.67 15.51
C VAL A 143 4.10 -4.14 15.60
N ILE A 144 4.58 -3.59 14.50
CA ILE A 144 5.94 -3.08 14.37
C ILE A 144 5.86 -1.62 13.92
N LYS A 145 6.54 -0.74 14.64
CA LYS A 145 6.73 0.64 14.22
C LYS A 145 8.03 0.75 13.42
N PHE A 146 7.96 1.46 12.32
CA PHE A 146 9.09 1.77 11.45
C PHE A 146 9.22 3.28 11.26
N THR A 147 10.41 3.80 11.48
CA THR A 147 10.73 5.21 11.25
C THR A 147 11.81 5.27 10.17
N PRO A 148 11.48 5.73 8.94
CA PRO A 148 12.45 5.86 7.86
C PRO A 148 13.61 6.78 8.26
N SER A 149 14.79 6.52 7.73
CA SER A 149 15.91 7.45 7.85
C SER A 149 15.61 8.76 7.11
N ALA A 150 16.36 9.84 7.42
CA ALA A 150 16.22 11.11 6.72
C ALA A 150 16.45 10.99 5.21
N ALA A 151 17.43 10.15 4.82
CA ALA A 151 17.71 9.87 3.40
C ALA A 151 16.53 9.16 2.72
N GLU A 152 15.90 8.21 3.41
CA GLU A 152 14.75 7.49 2.89
C GLU A 152 13.51 8.38 2.79
N LEU A 153 13.26 9.24 3.77
CA LEU A 153 12.18 10.24 3.68
C LEU A 153 12.36 11.18 2.48
N LEU A 154 13.60 11.61 2.24
CA LEU A 154 13.92 12.45 1.07
C LEU A 154 13.68 11.69 -0.24
N ASN A 155 14.05 10.41 -0.30
CA ASN A 155 13.81 9.53 -1.43
C ASN A 155 12.31 9.39 -1.69
N MET A 156 11.51 9.07 -0.67
CA MET A 156 10.04 9.00 -0.76
C MET A 156 9.42 10.30 -1.27
N GLN A 157 9.91 11.47 -0.80
CA GLN A 157 9.46 12.78 -1.25
C GLN A 157 9.79 13.02 -2.74
N THR A 158 10.97 12.59 -3.15
CA THR A 158 11.44 12.73 -4.55
C THR A 158 10.57 11.89 -5.49
N HIS A 159 10.32 10.63 -5.13
CA HIS A 159 9.42 9.75 -5.89
C HIS A 159 7.98 10.29 -5.93
N ALA A 160 7.45 10.79 -4.83
CA ALA A 160 6.12 11.38 -4.80
C ALA A 160 6.00 12.60 -5.72
N LYS A 161 7.05 13.43 -5.82
CA LYS A 161 7.10 14.58 -6.74
C LYS A 161 7.23 14.14 -8.20
N ALA A 162 8.10 13.16 -8.48
CA ALA A 162 8.34 12.63 -9.83
C ALA A 162 7.06 12.03 -10.44
N ASN A 163 6.23 11.38 -9.61
CA ASN A 163 4.94 10.81 -10.01
C ASN A 163 3.82 11.86 -10.16
N GLY A 164 4.18 13.11 -10.39
CA GLY A 164 3.25 14.19 -10.71
C GLY A 164 2.33 14.59 -9.57
N GLY A 165 2.73 14.32 -8.32
CA GLY A 165 1.94 14.70 -7.15
C GLY A 165 0.67 13.88 -6.98
N LEU A 166 0.56 12.70 -7.59
CA LEU A 166 -0.53 11.75 -7.32
C LEU A 166 -0.57 11.37 -5.83
N ILE A 167 0.59 11.45 -5.15
CA ILE A 167 0.71 11.41 -3.70
C ILE A 167 1.18 12.79 -3.24
N SER A 168 0.32 13.53 -2.55
CA SER A 168 0.71 14.83 -1.98
C SER A 168 1.86 14.65 -0.99
N THR A 169 2.96 15.37 -1.17
CA THR A 169 4.09 15.35 -0.23
C THR A 169 3.69 15.82 1.17
N ALA A 170 2.60 16.57 1.30
CA ALA A 170 2.04 17.00 2.59
C ALA A 170 1.44 15.85 3.41
N VAL A 171 1.18 14.69 2.79
CA VAL A 171 0.57 13.51 3.43
C VAL A 171 1.59 12.39 3.62
N LEU A 172 2.88 12.60 3.25
CA LEU A 172 3.91 11.56 3.46
C LEU A 172 4.18 11.37 4.95
N PRO A 173 3.96 10.16 5.47
CA PRO A 173 4.19 9.89 6.87
C PRO A 173 5.68 9.98 7.23
N ALA A 174 5.96 10.46 8.45
CA ALA A 174 7.30 10.46 9.05
C ALA A 174 7.61 9.11 9.73
N SER A 175 6.58 8.34 10.09
CA SER A 175 6.72 6.99 10.63
C SER A 175 5.50 6.15 10.28
N PHE A 176 5.67 4.84 10.38
CA PHE A 176 4.63 3.86 10.05
C PHE A 176 4.46 2.86 11.19
N LYS A 177 3.25 2.38 11.39
CA LYS A 177 2.93 1.23 12.21
C LYS A 177 2.33 0.15 11.31
N TYR A 178 2.97 -0.99 11.28
CA TYR A 178 2.55 -2.15 10.51
C TYR A 178 1.93 -3.18 11.43
N THR A 179 0.76 -3.68 11.09
CA THR A 179 0.14 -4.84 11.74
C THR A 179 0.22 -6.03 10.81
N PHE A 180 0.84 -7.10 11.26
CA PHE A 180 0.98 -8.35 10.53
C PHE A 180 0.18 -9.47 11.19
N LEU A 181 -0.33 -10.38 10.37
CA LEU A 181 -0.88 -11.66 10.79
C LEU A 181 0.28 -12.67 10.93
N LYS A 182 0.51 -13.17 12.15
CA LYS A 182 1.69 -14.02 12.43
C LYS A 182 1.74 -15.33 11.64
N PRO A 183 0.65 -16.09 11.49
CA PRO A 183 0.72 -17.37 10.77
C PRO A 183 1.14 -17.22 9.32
N SER A 184 0.60 -16.21 8.63
CA SER A 184 0.84 -16.00 7.20
C SER A 184 1.96 -14.99 6.93
N LYS A 185 2.36 -14.18 7.91
CA LYS A 185 3.24 -13.01 7.77
C LYS A 185 2.66 -11.95 6.81
N ASP A 186 1.36 -11.97 6.61
CA ASP A 186 0.70 -11.01 5.75
C ASP A 186 0.44 -9.72 6.50
N ILE A 187 0.55 -8.60 5.78
CA ILE A 187 0.18 -7.31 6.31
C ILE A 187 -1.35 -7.20 6.34
N SER A 188 -1.89 -6.73 7.44
CA SER A 188 -3.32 -6.47 7.61
C SER A 188 -3.65 -4.98 7.73
N GLU A 189 -2.71 -4.19 8.25
CA GLU A 189 -2.91 -2.75 8.41
C GLU A 189 -1.58 -2.02 8.35
N ILE A 190 -1.60 -0.82 7.75
CA ILE A 190 -0.52 0.17 7.82
C ILE A 190 -1.13 1.47 8.31
N VAL A 191 -0.54 2.08 9.34
CA VAL A 191 -0.89 3.42 9.77
C VAL A 191 0.34 4.31 9.65
N GLY A 192 0.23 5.37 8.87
CA GLY A 192 1.28 6.37 8.69
C GLY A 192 1.01 7.60 9.55
N TYR A 193 2.02 8.06 10.26
CA TYR A 193 1.96 9.21 11.15
C TYR A 193 2.81 10.36 10.61
N ASN A 194 2.28 11.58 10.67
CA ASN A 194 3.04 12.78 10.35
C ASN A 194 4.11 13.10 11.42
N ALA A 195 4.89 14.15 11.22
CA ALA A 195 5.94 14.56 12.16
C ALA A 195 5.41 14.98 13.55
N LYS A 196 4.09 15.26 13.67
CA LYS A 196 3.45 15.58 14.96
C LYS A 196 2.89 14.34 15.66
N GLY A 197 2.99 13.16 15.04
CA GLY A 197 2.43 11.91 15.56
C GLY A 197 0.94 11.74 15.29
N GLU A 198 0.33 12.55 14.44
CA GLU A 198 -1.07 12.44 14.02
C GLU A 198 -1.19 11.46 12.85
N GLU A 199 -2.28 10.69 12.81
CA GLU A 199 -2.56 9.78 11.69
C GLU A 199 -2.77 10.57 10.39
N ALA A 200 -1.90 10.35 9.41
CA ALA A 200 -1.97 10.98 8.10
C ALA A 200 -2.50 10.03 7.02
N LEU A 201 -2.24 8.73 7.21
CA LEU A 201 -2.59 7.68 6.27
C LEU A 201 -2.95 6.41 7.04
N LYS A 202 -4.02 5.75 6.63
CA LYS A 202 -4.36 4.39 7.09
C LYS A 202 -4.67 3.50 5.90
N VAL A 203 -4.07 2.32 5.85
CA VAL A 203 -4.37 1.28 4.87
C VAL A 203 -4.86 0.04 5.62
N VAL A 204 -6.02 -0.46 5.26
CA VAL A 204 -6.57 -1.71 5.81
C VAL A 204 -6.71 -2.70 4.67
N VAL A 205 -6.02 -3.83 4.80
CA VAL A 205 -6.08 -4.93 3.83
C VAL A 205 -7.22 -5.85 4.20
N SER A 206 -8.21 -5.97 3.32
CA SER A 206 -9.37 -6.86 3.51
C SER A 206 -9.15 -8.25 2.89
N LYS A 207 -8.33 -8.33 1.83
CA LYS A 207 -8.01 -9.58 1.16
C LYS A 207 -6.61 -9.53 0.58
N LEU A 208 -5.85 -10.61 0.73
CA LEU A 208 -4.56 -10.82 0.10
C LEU A 208 -4.42 -12.28 -0.34
N GLU A 209 -4.15 -12.48 -1.62
CA GLU A 209 -3.86 -13.78 -2.20
C GLU A 209 -2.54 -13.72 -2.97
N LEU A 210 -1.49 -14.33 -2.43
CA LEU A 210 -0.21 -14.48 -3.11
C LEU A 210 -0.27 -15.67 -4.07
N ASN A 211 0.39 -15.54 -5.23
CA ASN A 211 0.36 -16.50 -6.33
C ASN A 211 -1.06 -16.82 -6.84
N ALA A 212 -1.96 -15.83 -6.74
CA ALA A 212 -3.30 -15.93 -7.27
C ALA A 212 -3.27 -16.17 -8.78
N LYS A 213 -4.24 -16.95 -9.29
CA LYS A 213 -4.44 -17.07 -10.74
C LYS A 213 -4.98 -15.75 -11.29
N VAL A 214 -4.14 -15.01 -11.99
CA VAL A 214 -4.49 -13.72 -12.61
C VAL A 214 -4.51 -13.89 -14.12
N ASP A 215 -5.68 -13.68 -14.75
CA ASP A 215 -5.87 -13.82 -16.17
C ASP A 215 -5.16 -12.68 -16.94
N ASP A 216 -4.56 -13.02 -18.08
CA ASP A 216 -3.93 -12.06 -19.01
C ASP A 216 -4.91 -11.00 -19.52
N ALA A 217 -6.18 -11.37 -19.64
CA ALA A 217 -7.24 -10.46 -20.07
C ALA A 217 -7.42 -9.23 -19.16
N TYR A 218 -7.01 -9.32 -17.89
CA TYR A 218 -7.01 -8.17 -16.99
C TYR A 218 -6.01 -7.07 -17.39
N PHE A 219 -4.95 -7.45 -18.11
CA PHE A 219 -3.88 -6.53 -18.50
C PHE A 219 -4.00 -6.12 -19.97
N ALA A 220 -5.21 -5.82 -20.41
CA ALA A 220 -5.48 -5.38 -21.78
C ALA A 220 -6.28 -4.08 -21.77
N LEU A 221 -6.00 -3.21 -22.72
CA LEU A 221 -6.84 -2.04 -22.94
C LEU A 221 -8.21 -2.45 -23.53
N PRO A 222 -9.30 -1.73 -23.20
CA PRO A 222 -10.60 -1.95 -23.84
C PRO A 222 -10.51 -1.82 -25.36
N LYS A 223 -11.19 -2.70 -26.09
CA LYS A 223 -11.08 -2.81 -27.57
C LYS A 223 -11.34 -1.50 -28.34
N ASN A 224 -12.18 -0.62 -27.84
CA ASN A 224 -12.56 0.63 -28.51
C ASN A 224 -11.96 1.86 -27.84
N CYS A 225 -10.83 1.72 -27.16
CA CYS A 225 -10.22 2.78 -26.40
C CYS A 225 -9.17 3.52 -27.25
N LYS A 226 -9.31 4.85 -27.35
CA LYS A 226 -8.31 5.69 -28.00
C LYS A 226 -7.20 6.01 -27.01
N VAL A 227 -5.95 5.67 -27.34
CA VAL A 227 -4.79 6.04 -26.54
C VAL A 227 -4.49 7.53 -26.74
N VAL A 228 -4.30 8.24 -25.63
CA VAL A 228 -3.93 9.66 -25.60
C VAL A 228 -2.67 9.80 -24.77
N ASP A 229 -1.57 10.17 -25.42
CA ASP A 229 -0.29 10.39 -24.78
C ASP A 229 -0.31 11.67 -23.94
N LEU A 230 0.12 11.57 -22.69
CA LEU A 230 0.23 12.68 -21.75
C LEU A 230 1.68 12.82 -21.30
N LYS A 231 2.17 14.06 -21.28
CA LYS A 231 3.53 14.40 -20.89
C LYS A 231 3.63 14.94 -19.46
N SER A 232 2.50 15.23 -18.83
CA SER A 232 2.46 15.80 -17.48
C SER A 232 1.17 15.47 -16.74
N ALA A 233 1.23 15.52 -15.40
CA ALA A 233 0.04 15.41 -14.55
C ALA A 233 -0.98 16.52 -14.80
N ALA A 234 -0.54 17.72 -15.20
CA ALA A 234 -1.43 18.83 -15.52
C ALA A 234 -2.31 18.53 -16.74
N GLU A 235 -1.76 17.86 -17.75
CA GLU A 235 -2.55 17.41 -18.91
C GLU A 235 -3.61 16.37 -18.51
N ALA A 236 -3.23 15.42 -17.64
CA ALA A 236 -4.18 14.44 -17.09
C ALA A 236 -5.30 15.13 -16.31
N ALA A 237 -4.97 16.03 -15.41
CA ALA A 237 -5.93 16.79 -14.61
C ALA A 237 -6.88 17.61 -15.49
N LYS A 238 -6.39 18.24 -16.56
CA LYS A 238 -7.23 18.98 -17.52
C LYS A 238 -8.26 18.09 -18.20
N ILE A 239 -7.87 16.90 -18.65
CA ILE A 239 -8.80 15.96 -19.32
C ILE A 239 -9.82 15.42 -18.32
N LEU A 240 -9.39 15.01 -17.14
CA LEU A 240 -10.27 14.46 -16.10
C LEU A 240 -11.18 15.55 -15.51
N GLY A 241 -10.65 16.74 -15.28
CA GLY A 241 -11.41 17.89 -14.80
C GLY A 241 -12.50 18.35 -15.78
N ALA A 242 -12.22 18.30 -17.08
CA ALA A 242 -13.24 18.58 -18.10
C ALA A 242 -14.41 17.59 -18.08
N GLY A 243 -14.20 16.36 -17.62
CA GLY A 243 -15.24 15.35 -17.45
C GLY A 243 -16.15 15.58 -16.22
N LEU A 244 -15.72 16.43 -15.29
CA LEU A 244 -16.50 16.82 -14.10
C LEU A 244 -17.44 18.02 -14.36
N LEU A 245 -17.22 18.76 -15.45
CA LEU A 245 -18.05 19.90 -15.79
C LEU A 245 -19.33 19.40 -16.50
N PRO A 246 -20.52 19.96 -16.17
CA PRO A 246 -21.74 19.62 -16.88
C PRO A 246 -21.56 19.95 -18.36
N LYS A 247 -21.91 18.99 -19.24
CA LYS A 247 -21.95 19.23 -20.67
C LYS A 247 -23.06 20.27 -20.91
N LYS A 248 -22.67 21.43 -21.45
CA LYS A 248 -23.62 22.45 -21.89
C LYS A 248 -24.46 21.94 -23.05
#